data_b3e9e583e684a0588335694440eab301
#
_entry.id   b3e9e583e684a0588335694440eab301
#
_cell.length_a   1.000
_cell.length_b   1.000
_cell.length_c   1.000
_cell.angle_alpha   90.00
_cell.angle_beta   90.00
_cell.angle_gamma   90.00
#
_symmetry.space_group_name_H-M   'P 1'
#
loop_
_entity.id
_entity.type
_entity.pdbx_description
1 polymer ?
#
loop_
_entity_poly.entity_id
_entity_poly.type
_entity_poly.pdbx_seq_one_letter_code
_entity_poly.pdbx_strand_id
1 'polypeptide(L)'
;MKRCAAAERNHAMYEHLLLETKGQIAILKINNPKSLNALNIATMTELNECLTNIEANKDIRVVILTGEGSKAFVAGADIAEMAKLTAAEGRTMSLLGKTTFRRIETMPQVVIAAVNGYALGGGCELAMSCDIRVAADSAVFAQPECGLGIIPGFGGTQRLARLVGKGRAKELIFTCDRIDAQEAYRIGLVNKVVPQAELMDACMTMAEKLLSKSSYAISMAKSCIETGMDTDLSSGLDLEATSIALTFSTHDKAEGMAAF
;
A
#
# COMPACT_ATOMS: atom_id res chain seq x y z
N MET A 1 3.99 13.21 -37.38
CA MET A 1 4.79 13.90 -36.36
C MET A 1 4.33 13.42 -34.98
N LYS A 2 5.06 12.49 -34.37
CA LYS A 2 4.76 11.95 -33.03
C LYS A 2 5.30 12.94 -32.00
N ARG A 3 4.42 13.58 -31.22
CA ARG A 3 4.82 14.31 -30.02
C ARG A 3 5.11 13.27 -28.93
N CYS A 4 6.40 13.07 -28.61
CA CYS A 4 6.80 12.48 -27.33
C CYS A 4 6.31 13.43 -26.24
N ALA A 5 5.31 13.00 -25.46
CA ALA A 5 4.96 13.65 -24.21
C ALA A 5 6.14 13.47 -23.24
N ALA A 6 6.78 14.58 -22.90
CA ALA A 6 7.81 14.62 -21.87
C ALA A 6 7.20 14.20 -20.54
N ALA A 7 7.86 13.29 -19.85
CA ALA A 7 7.51 12.95 -18.46
C ALA A 7 7.72 14.23 -17.61
N GLU A 8 6.63 14.83 -17.17
CA GLU A 8 6.69 15.95 -16.24
C GLU A 8 7.16 15.41 -14.89
N ARG A 9 8.44 15.68 -14.59
CA ARG A 9 9.01 15.38 -13.27
C ARG A 9 8.57 16.48 -12.30
N ASN A 10 7.58 16.19 -11.48
CA ASN A 10 7.17 17.07 -10.38
C ASN A 10 8.04 16.79 -9.14
N HIS A 11 9.33 17.18 -9.19
CA HIS A 11 10.32 16.91 -8.14
C HIS A 11 10.33 17.92 -6.97
N ALA A 12 9.42 18.93 -6.95
CA ALA A 12 9.54 20.07 -6.03
C ALA A 12 8.43 20.16 -4.96
N MET A 13 7.57 19.17 -4.81
CA MET A 13 6.37 19.30 -3.97
C MET A 13 6.53 18.72 -2.55
N TYR A 14 7.43 17.73 -2.35
CA TYR A 14 7.61 17.02 -1.07
C TYR A 14 9.11 16.90 -0.73
N GLU A 15 9.43 16.97 0.55
CA GLU A 15 10.81 16.82 1.07
C GLU A 15 11.17 15.33 1.22
N HIS A 16 10.21 14.53 1.69
CA HIS A 16 10.42 13.11 2.04
C HIS A 16 9.82 12.13 1.04
N LEU A 17 9.23 12.61 -0.05
CA LEU A 17 8.60 11.78 -1.08
C LEU A 17 9.08 12.18 -2.47
N LEU A 18 9.12 11.19 -3.37
CA LEU A 18 9.25 11.43 -4.80
C LEU A 18 7.97 10.95 -5.49
N LEU A 19 7.35 11.81 -6.29
CA LEU A 19 6.16 11.47 -7.07
C LEU A 19 6.47 11.67 -8.55
N GLU A 20 6.32 10.61 -9.33
CA GLU A 20 6.42 10.61 -10.79
C GLU A 20 5.12 10.07 -11.38
N THR A 21 4.66 10.66 -12.47
CA THR A 21 3.46 10.19 -13.18
C THR A 21 3.83 9.69 -14.57
N LYS A 22 3.36 8.50 -14.93
CA LYS A 22 3.51 7.88 -16.25
C LYS A 22 2.12 7.55 -16.81
N GLY A 23 1.55 8.44 -17.61
CA GLY A 23 0.16 8.30 -18.05
C GLY A 23 -0.79 8.30 -16.86
N GLN A 24 -1.52 7.21 -16.65
CA GLN A 24 -2.47 7.03 -15.55
C GLN A 24 -1.88 6.32 -14.32
N ILE A 25 -0.56 6.12 -14.28
CA ILE A 25 0.15 5.46 -13.18
C ILE A 25 0.97 6.51 -12.42
N ALA A 26 0.75 6.62 -11.12
CA ALA A 26 1.61 7.35 -10.20
C ALA A 26 2.65 6.40 -9.59
N ILE A 27 3.91 6.78 -9.61
CA ILE A 27 4.99 6.09 -8.88
C ILE A 27 5.37 6.97 -7.70
N LEU A 28 5.00 6.53 -6.51
CA LEU A 28 5.25 7.22 -5.25
C LEU A 28 6.35 6.49 -4.48
N LYS A 29 7.42 7.21 -4.14
CA LYS A 29 8.54 6.65 -3.38
C LYS A 29 8.69 7.36 -2.05
N ILE A 30 8.84 6.59 -0.97
CA ILE A 30 9.35 7.13 0.30
C ILE A 30 10.83 7.43 0.10
N ASN A 31 11.25 8.67 0.36
CA ASN A 31 12.57 9.16 0.02
C ASN A 31 13.36 9.62 1.24
N ASN A 32 13.78 8.67 2.04
CA ASN A 32 14.75 8.91 3.12
C ASN A 32 15.75 7.73 3.19
N PRO A 33 16.52 7.46 2.12
CA PRO A 33 17.37 6.27 2.02
C PRO A 33 18.47 6.21 3.09
N LYS A 34 18.88 7.35 3.65
CA LYS A 34 19.88 7.42 4.76
C LYS A 34 19.35 6.76 6.03
N SER A 35 18.03 6.83 6.27
CA SER A 35 17.35 6.18 7.40
C SER A 35 16.59 4.95 6.96
N LEU A 36 16.97 4.30 5.84
CA LEU A 36 16.28 3.15 5.27
C LEU A 36 14.77 3.42 5.05
N ASN A 37 14.43 4.65 4.65
CA ASN A 37 13.07 5.12 4.41
C ASN A 37 12.15 5.08 5.65
N ALA A 38 12.72 5.19 6.86
CA ALA A 38 11.95 5.19 8.10
C ALA A 38 10.90 6.32 8.13
N LEU A 39 9.73 6.01 8.68
CA LEU A 39 8.60 6.92 8.77
C LEU A 39 8.70 7.75 10.06
N ASN A 40 8.96 9.04 9.92
CA ASN A 40 8.76 10.03 10.97
C ASN A 40 7.42 10.76 10.77
N ILE A 41 7.03 11.63 11.70
CA ILE A 41 5.76 12.37 11.64
C ILE A 41 5.68 13.24 10.39
N ALA A 42 6.80 13.87 9.97
CA ALA A 42 6.85 14.69 8.76
C ALA A 42 6.58 13.85 7.50
N THR A 43 7.28 12.73 7.33
CA THR A 43 7.06 11.79 6.21
C THR A 43 5.62 11.29 6.18
N MET A 44 5.04 10.94 7.34
CA MET A 44 3.65 10.47 7.43
C MET A 44 2.65 11.57 7.06
N THR A 45 2.92 12.82 7.43
CA THR A 45 2.08 13.97 7.09
C THR A 45 2.11 14.23 5.59
N GLU A 46 3.32 14.28 4.99
CA GLU A 46 3.48 14.43 3.55
C GLU A 46 2.83 13.26 2.77
N LEU A 47 2.96 12.02 3.26
CA LEU A 47 2.33 10.85 2.64
C LEU A 47 0.81 10.98 2.64
N ASN A 48 0.22 11.39 3.76
CA ASN A 48 -1.23 11.61 3.84
C ASN A 48 -1.70 12.71 2.88
N GLU A 49 -0.96 13.82 2.78
CA GLU A 49 -1.24 14.91 1.83
C GLU A 49 -1.09 14.44 0.38
N CYS A 50 0.00 13.76 0.05
CA CYS A 50 0.25 13.23 -1.29
C CYS A 50 -0.86 12.26 -1.73
N LEU A 51 -1.26 11.33 -0.86
CA LEU A 51 -2.37 10.41 -1.12
C LEU A 51 -3.70 11.14 -1.31
N THR A 52 -3.94 12.22 -0.56
CA THR A 52 -5.14 13.07 -0.74
C THR A 52 -5.16 13.71 -2.13
N ASN A 53 -4.01 14.22 -2.59
CA ASN A 53 -3.88 14.82 -3.91
C ASN A 53 -4.04 13.78 -5.03
N ILE A 54 -3.48 12.59 -4.85
CA ILE A 54 -3.64 11.47 -5.80
C ILE A 54 -5.11 11.02 -5.86
N GLU A 55 -5.78 10.88 -4.72
CA GLU A 55 -7.19 10.48 -4.63
C GLU A 55 -8.10 11.46 -5.38
N ALA A 56 -7.83 12.77 -5.28
CA ALA A 56 -8.57 13.82 -5.97
C ALA A 56 -8.28 13.86 -7.49
N ASN A 57 -7.15 13.31 -7.94
CA ASN A 57 -6.76 13.34 -9.36
C ASN A 57 -7.39 12.17 -10.13
N LYS A 58 -8.39 12.48 -10.94
CA LYS A 58 -9.13 11.49 -11.75
C LYS A 58 -8.32 10.87 -12.91
N ASP A 59 -7.21 11.48 -13.27
CA ASP A 59 -6.33 10.96 -14.30
C ASP A 59 -5.41 9.84 -13.79
N ILE A 60 -5.23 9.73 -12.47
CA ILE A 60 -4.49 8.64 -11.85
C ILE A 60 -5.44 7.49 -11.50
N ARG A 61 -5.13 6.29 -11.97
CA ARG A 61 -5.91 5.06 -11.73
C ARG A 61 -5.17 4.00 -10.93
N VAL A 62 -3.84 3.99 -11.02
CA VAL A 62 -2.98 3.04 -10.29
C VAL A 62 -1.83 3.80 -9.64
N VAL A 63 -1.50 3.41 -8.42
CA VAL A 63 -0.33 3.90 -7.68
C VAL A 63 0.64 2.73 -7.47
N ILE A 64 1.91 2.93 -7.77
CA ILE A 64 2.98 2.02 -7.37
C ILE A 64 3.74 2.71 -6.24
N LEU A 65 3.65 2.14 -5.04
CA LEU A 65 4.33 2.64 -3.85
C LEU A 65 5.59 1.83 -3.58
N THR A 66 6.73 2.50 -3.42
CA THR A 66 8.02 1.85 -3.14
C THR A 66 8.92 2.71 -2.26
N GLY A 67 10.08 2.22 -1.87
CA GLY A 67 11.13 3.00 -1.21
C GLY A 67 12.20 3.45 -2.20
N GLU A 68 12.77 4.64 -2.00
CA GLU A 68 13.92 5.09 -2.79
C GLU A 68 15.16 4.27 -2.42
N GLY A 69 15.98 3.94 -3.43
CA GLY A 69 17.14 3.06 -3.30
C GLY A 69 16.80 1.57 -3.39
N SER A 70 17.77 0.71 -3.05
CA SER A 70 17.64 -0.75 -3.23
C SER A 70 17.59 -1.54 -1.92
N LYS A 71 17.75 -0.88 -0.76
CA LYS A 71 17.91 -1.58 0.53
C LYS A 71 16.62 -1.75 1.31
N ALA A 72 15.72 -0.79 1.21
CA ALA A 72 14.50 -0.80 2.01
C ALA A 72 13.32 -0.24 1.22
N PHE A 73 12.21 -0.90 1.35
CA PHE A 73 10.89 -0.32 1.12
C PHE A 73 10.66 0.76 2.20
N VAL A 74 10.50 0.32 3.45
CA VAL A 74 10.42 1.15 4.64
C VAL A 74 10.86 0.30 5.84
N ALA A 75 11.92 0.71 6.55
CA ALA A 75 12.46 -0.07 7.66
C ALA A 75 11.85 0.29 9.04
N GLY A 76 10.61 0.73 9.05
CA GLY A 76 9.86 1.02 10.27
C GLY A 76 9.58 2.49 10.51
N ALA A 77 9.09 2.82 11.69
CA ALA A 77 8.98 4.19 12.17
C ALA A 77 10.33 4.67 12.72
N ASP A 78 10.53 6.00 12.79
CA ASP A 78 11.75 6.59 13.36
C ASP A 78 11.79 6.37 14.88
N ILE A 79 12.62 5.41 15.33
CA ILE A 79 12.74 5.04 16.74
C ILE A 79 13.28 6.21 17.58
N ALA A 80 14.17 7.06 17.01
CA ALA A 80 14.72 8.18 17.74
C ALA A 80 13.69 9.29 18.00
N GLU A 81 12.76 9.48 17.08
CA GLU A 81 11.60 10.35 17.28
C GLU A 81 10.62 9.72 18.28
N MET A 82 10.27 8.44 18.11
CA MET A 82 9.33 7.72 18.99
C MET A 82 9.77 7.67 20.45
N ALA A 83 11.07 7.52 20.70
CA ALA A 83 11.62 7.44 22.07
C ALA A 83 11.36 8.70 22.91
N LYS A 84 11.01 9.83 22.28
CA LYS A 84 10.73 11.11 22.94
C LYS A 84 9.25 11.34 23.22
N LEU A 85 8.37 10.51 22.66
CA LEU A 85 6.92 10.73 22.71
C LEU A 85 6.35 10.31 24.06
N THR A 86 5.45 11.12 24.59
CA THR A 86 4.55 10.76 25.67
C THR A 86 3.48 9.79 25.16
N ALA A 87 2.73 9.17 26.06
CA ALA A 87 1.62 8.28 25.70
C ALA A 87 0.56 8.98 24.83
N ALA A 88 0.26 10.25 25.09
CA ALA A 88 -0.68 11.04 24.29
C ALA A 88 -0.15 11.31 22.88
N GLU A 89 1.12 11.66 22.75
CA GLU A 89 1.78 11.91 21.45
C GLU A 89 1.93 10.61 20.65
N GLY A 90 2.28 9.49 21.31
CA GLY A 90 2.33 8.18 20.69
C GLY A 90 0.96 7.75 20.14
N ARG A 91 -0.14 8.04 20.86
CA ARG A 91 -1.50 7.84 20.36
C ARG A 91 -1.79 8.72 19.14
N THR A 92 -1.38 9.99 19.15
CA THR A 92 -1.57 10.91 18.01
C THR A 92 -0.83 10.43 16.78
N MET A 93 0.43 10.00 16.92
CA MET A 93 1.23 9.40 15.85
C MET A 93 0.55 8.13 15.29
N SER A 94 0.06 7.24 16.17
CA SER A 94 -0.68 6.03 15.75
C SER A 94 -1.95 6.37 14.97
N LEU A 95 -2.70 7.40 15.38
CA LEU A 95 -3.88 7.86 14.65
C LEU A 95 -3.54 8.44 13.28
N LEU A 96 -2.44 9.18 13.16
CA LEU A 96 -1.94 9.68 11.88
C LEU A 96 -1.62 8.51 10.94
N GLY A 97 -0.85 7.51 11.40
CA GLY A 97 -0.53 6.31 10.65
C GLY A 97 -1.78 5.53 10.23
N LYS A 98 -2.70 5.32 11.18
CA LYS A 98 -3.99 4.66 10.92
C LYS A 98 -4.76 5.39 9.80
N THR A 99 -4.89 6.71 9.90
CA THR A 99 -5.67 7.51 8.93
C THR A 99 -5.00 7.46 7.55
N THR A 100 -3.69 7.62 7.48
CA THR A 100 -2.93 7.60 6.23
C THR A 100 -3.03 6.24 5.55
N PHE A 101 -2.86 5.14 6.30
CA PHE A 101 -2.91 3.79 5.72
C PHE A 101 -4.35 3.38 5.36
N ARG A 102 -5.35 3.80 6.15
CA ARG A 102 -6.74 3.55 5.78
C ARG A 102 -7.13 4.26 4.48
N ARG A 103 -6.57 5.43 4.19
CA ARG A 103 -6.78 6.11 2.91
C ARG A 103 -6.31 5.25 1.73
N ILE A 104 -5.17 4.57 1.84
CA ILE A 104 -4.67 3.64 0.80
C ILE A 104 -5.71 2.55 0.51
N GLU A 105 -6.32 2.00 1.56
CA GLU A 105 -7.34 0.95 1.44
C GLU A 105 -8.65 1.46 0.83
N THR A 106 -9.02 2.71 1.09
CA THR A 106 -10.36 3.25 0.72
C THR A 106 -10.37 4.10 -0.54
N MET A 107 -9.22 4.64 -0.98
CA MET A 107 -9.16 5.44 -2.21
C MET A 107 -9.53 4.61 -3.45
N PRO A 108 -10.12 5.25 -4.49
CA PRO A 108 -10.61 4.52 -5.67
C PRO A 108 -9.48 3.95 -6.54
N GLN A 109 -8.27 4.49 -6.42
CA GLN A 109 -7.10 3.98 -7.13
C GLN A 109 -6.63 2.65 -6.56
N VAL A 110 -6.11 1.77 -7.41
CA VAL A 110 -5.42 0.56 -6.95
C VAL A 110 -3.99 0.93 -6.54
N VAL A 111 -3.58 0.49 -5.36
CA VAL A 111 -2.23 0.73 -4.85
C VAL A 111 -1.44 -0.58 -4.81
N ILE A 112 -0.34 -0.61 -5.55
CA ILE A 112 0.59 -1.75 -5.60
C ILE A 112 1.82 -1.40 -4.75
N ALA A 113 2.09 -2.16 -3.70
CA ALA A 113 3.37 -2.08 -3.00
C ALA A 113 4.43 -2.84 -3.81
N ALA A 114 5.44 -2.13 -4.29
CA ALA A 114 6.66 -2.68 -4.86
C ALA A 114 7.72 -2.75 -3.75
N VAL A 115 7.77 -3.89 -3.05
CA VAL A 115 8.60 -4.06 -1.84
C VAL A 115 10.03 -4.39 -2.24
N ASN A 116 10.86 -3.36 -2.32
CA ASN A 116 12.23 -3.41 -2.85
C ASN A 116 13.31 -3.76 -1.82
N GLY A 117 12.96 -4.24 -0.63
CA GLY A 117 13.91 -4.57 0.44
C GLY A 117 13.24 -4.69 1.79
N TYR A 118 13.84 -4.15 2.84
CA TYR A 118 13.28 -4.20 4.19
C TYR A 118 11.89 -3.55 4.27
N ALA A 119 10.90 -4.31 4.73
CA ALA A 119 9.55 -3.86 5.09
C ALA A 119 9.32 -4.26 6.56
N LEU A 120 9.75 -3.44 7.50
CA LEU A 120 9.78 -3.76 8.93
C LEU A 120 8.81 -2.86 9.70
N GLY A 121 8.11 -3.39 10.69
CA GLY A 121 7.18 -2.63 11.53
C GLY A 121 6.21 -1.78 10.71
N GLY A 122 6.22 -0.46 10.91
CA GLY A 122 5.42 0.49 10.13
C GLY A 122 5.55 0.32 8.61
N GLY A 123 6.69 -0.16 8.11
CA GLY A 123 6.90 -0.46 6.70
C GLY A 123 6.15 -1.72 6.25
N CYS A 124 6.11 -2.76 7.07
CA CYS A 124 5.28 -3.92 6.82
C CYS A 124 3.79 -3.55 6.89
N GLU A 125 3.40 -2.68 7.84
CA GLU A 125 2.04 -2.16 7.98
C GLU A 125 1.62 -1.32 6.75
N LEU A 126 2.53 -0.49 6.22
CA LEU A 126 2.31 0.25 4.97
C LEU A 126 2.14 -0.70 3.77
N ALA A 127 2.98 -1.72 3.65
CA ALA A 127 2.85 -2.71 2.59
C ALA A 127 1.51 -3.45 2.68
N MET A 128 1.08 -3.83 3.89
CA MET A 128 -0.21 -4.50 4.12
C MET A 128 -1.43 -3.62 3.83
N SER A 129 -1.32 -2.31 3.90
CA SER A 129 -2.41 -1.39 3.54
C SER A 129 -2.59 -1.21 2.03
N CYS A 130 -1.62 -1.61 1.22
CA CYS A 130 -1.76 -1.60 -0.24
C CYS A 130 -2.64 -2.77 -0.71
N ASP A 131 -3.28 -2.62 -1.87
CA ASP A 131 -4.16 -3.65 -2.43
C ASP A 131 -3.38 -4.91 -2.83
N ILE A 132 -2.24 -4.72 -3.48
CA ILE A 132 -1.40 -5.80 -4.01
C ILE A 132 0.04 -5.57 -3.55
N ARG A 133 0.72 -6.62 -3.17
CA ARG A 133 2.13 -6.61 -2.75
C ARG A 133 2.95 -7.48 -3.68
N VAL A 134 3.88 -6.84 -4.43
CA VAL A 134 4.93 -7.53 -5.19
C VAL A 134 6.24 -7.31 -4.46
N ALA A 135 6.93 -8.36 -4.10
CA ALA A 135 8.20 -8.30 -3.37
C ALA A 135 9.38 -8.66 -4.26
N ALA A 136 10.49 -7.97 -4.07
CA ALA A 136 11.77 -8.46 -4.53
C ALA A 136 12.15 -9.75 -3.77
N ASP A 137 12.90 -10.64 -4.39
CA ASP A 137 13.42 -11.87 -3.77
C ASP A 137 14.30 -11.60 -2.55
N SER A 138 14.92 -10.41 -2.50
CA SER A 138 15.72 -9.91 -1.37
C SER A 138 14.91 -9.23 -0.27
N ALA A 139 13.59 -9.10 -0.42
CA ALA A 139 12.75 -8.42 0.56
C ALA A 139 12.63 -9.22 1.88
N VAL A 140 12.58 -8.48 2.98
CA VAL A 140 12.48 -9.02 4.33
C VAL A 140 11.35 -8.32 5.08
N PHE A 141 10.49 -9.11 5.71
CA PHE A 141 9.33 -8.62 6.46
C PHE A 141 9.47 -8.96 7.94
N ALA A 142 9.00 -8.06 8.82
CA ALA A 142 8.87 -8.31 10.26
C ALA A 142 7.92 -7.32 10.93
N GLN A 143 7.47 -7.69 12.14
CA GLN A 143 6.80 -6.80 13.09
C GLN A 143 7.63 -6.78 14.38
N PRO A 144 8.72 -5.97 14.47
CA PRO A 144 9.69 -6.04 15.55
C PRO A 144 9.30 -5.24 16.80
N GLU A 145 8.11 -4.67 16.84
CA GLU A 145 7.66 -3.71 17.84
C GLU A 145 7.67 -4.28 19.26
N CYS A 146 7.29 -5.56 19.44
CA CYS A 146 7.29 -6.20 20.76
C CYS A 146 8.70 -6.30 21.36
N GLY A 147 9.74 -6.42 20.52
CA GLY A 147 11.14 -6.35 20.94
C GLY A 147 11.58 -4.98 21.44
N LEU A 148 10.80 -3.93 21.16
CA LEU A 148 11.01 -2.56 21.65
C LEU A 148 10.09 -2.21 22.84
N GLY A 149 9.29 -3.18 23.32
CA GLY A 149 8.33 -2.96 24.43
C GLY A 149 7.06 -2.23 24.01
N ILE A 150 6.73 -2.18 22.72
CA ILE A 150 5.51 -1.60 22.18
C ILE A 150 4.79 -2.62 21.28
N ILE A 151 3.63 -2.27 20.73
CA ILE A 151 2.91 -3.08 19.75
C ILE A 151 2.96 -2.43 18.38
N PRO A 152 2.69 -3.15 17.27
CA PRO A 152 2.44 -2.54 15.96
C PRO A 152 1.36 -1.47 16.07
N GLY A 153 1.69 -0.24 15.65
CA GLY A 153 0.88 0.95 15.95
C GLY A 153 0.08 1.50 14.77
N PHE A 154 0.35 1.04 13.54
CA PHE A 154 -0.30 1.54 12.32
C PHE A 154 -1.26 0.52 11.70
N GLY A 155 -1.67 -0.48 12.46
CA GLY A 155 -2.69 -1.48 12.10
C GLY A 155 -2.15 -2.88 11.88
N GLY A 156 -0.87 -3.16 12.15
CA GLY A 156 -0.25 -4.47 11.94
C GLY A 156 -0.93 -5.60 12.69
N THR A 157 -1.36 -5.38 13.92
CA THR A 157 -2.11 -6.38 14.70
C THR A 157 -3.42 -6.81 14.01
N GLN A 158 -4.02 -5.93 13.22
CA GLN A 158 -5.30 -6.17 12.55
C GLN A 158 -5.09 -6.70 11.13
N ARG A 159 -4.25 -6.02 10.32
CA ARG A 159 -4.02 -6.39 8.92
C ARG A 159 -3.28 -7.72 8.80
N LEU A 160 -2.22 -7.92 9.57
CA LEU A 160 -1.47 -9.18 9.50
C LEU A 160 -2.35 -10.37 9.85
N ALA A 161 -3.15 -10.27 10.93
CA ALA A 161 -4.03 -11.35 11.36
C ALA A 161 -5.14 -11.68 10.34
N ARG A 162 -5.58 -10.69 9.56
CA ARG A 162 -6.55 -10.88 8.47
C ARG A 162 -5.92 -11.51 7.24
N LEU A 163 -4.66 -11.17 6.93
CA LEU A 163 -3.95 -11.70 5.76
C LEU A 163 -3.44 -13.13 5.97
N VAL A 164 -2.78 -13.41 7.10
CA VAL A 164 -2.04 -14.68 7.29
C VAL A 164 -2.67 -15.59 8.36
N GLY A 165 -3.76 -15.16 8.96
CA GLY A 165 -4.44 -15.86 10.06
C GLY A 165 -3.81 -15.57 11.42
N LYS A 166 -4.62 -15.72 12.50
CA LYS A 166 -4.27 -15.32 13.87
C LYS A 166 -3.02 -16.02 14.42
N GLY A 167 -2.81 -17.30 14.08
CA GLY A 167 -1.67 -18.09 14.58
C GLY A 167 -0.35 -17.52 14.11
N ARG A 168 -0.17 -17.37 12.80
CA ARG A 168 1.05 -16.82 12.19
C ARG A 168 1.27 -15.35 12.57
N ALA A 169 0.20 -14.55 12.60
CA ALA A 169 0.32 -13.15 13.03
C ALA A 169 0.85 -13.03 14.46
N LYS A 170 0.35 -13.87 15.40
CA LYS A 170 0.85 -13.91 16.79
C LYS A 170 2.31 -14.35 16.85
N GLU A 171 2.67 -15.39 16.10
CA GLU A 171 4.06 -15.87 16.03
C GLU A 171 4.98 -14.74 15.60
N LEU A 172 4.75 -14.14 14.42
CA LEU A 172 5.59 -13.07 13.87
C LEU A 172 5.67 -11.82 14.77
N ILE A 173 4.54 -11.40 15.37
CA ILE A 173 4.51 -10.22 16.25
C ILE A 173 5.19 -10.52 17.59
N PHE A 174 4.98 -11.70 18.20
CA PHE A 174 5.47 -12.00 19.53
C PHE A 174 6.96 -12.34 19.53
N THR A 175 7.43 -13.07 18.51
CA THR A 175 8.85 -13.44 18.36
C THR A 175 9.68 -12.32 17.74
N CYS A 176 9.05 -11.38 17.04
CA CYS A 176 9.73 -10.36 16.22
C CYS A 176 10.61 -10.95 15.11
N ASP A 177 10.35 -12.19 14.71
CA ASP A 177 11.14 -12.88 13.70
C ASP A 177 11.00 -12.20 12.34
N ARG A 178 12.10 -12.26 11.58
CA ARG A 178 12.14 -11.82 10.19
C ARG A 178 11.84 -12.99 9.28
N ILE A 179 11.00 -12.76 8.27
CA ILE A 179 10.74 -13.70 7.20
C ILE A 179 11.22 -13.15 5.87
N ASP A 180 11.70 -14.01 5.00
CA ASP A 180 12.07 -13.65 3.65
C ASP A 180 10.85 -13.53 2.72
N ALA A 181 11.09 -13.12 1.48
CA ALA A 181 10.04 -12.93 0.49
C ALA A 181 9.30 -14.24 0.15
N GLN A 182 10.01 -15.40 0.14
CA GLN A 182 9.41 -16.68 -0.19
C GLN A 182 8.47 -17.16 0.91
N GLU A 183 8.87 -17.01 2.18
CA GLU A 183 7.99 -17.31 3.30
C GLU A 183 6.80 -16.35 3.34
N ALA A 184 7.02 -15.05 3.09
CA ALA A 184 5.95 -14.06 2.98
C ALA A 184 4.92 -14.42 1.88
N TYR A 185 5.40 -14.94 0.74
CA TYR A 185 4.53 -15.47 -0.32
C TYR A 185 3.79 -16.74 0.12
N ARG A 186 4.51 -17.69 0.73
CA ARG A 186 3.92 -18.96 1.19
C ARG A 186 2.78 -18.78 2.18
N ILE A 187 2.88 -17.76 3.06
CA ILE A 187 1.85 -17.49 4.06
C ILE A 187 0.74 -16.55 3.57
N GLY A 188 0.83 -16.04 2.35
CA GLY A 188 -0.17 -15.12 1.77
C GLY A 188 0.03 -13.65 2.16
N LEU A 189 1.18 -13.28 2.74
CA LEU A 189 1.49 -11.88 3.04
C LEU A 189 1.78 -11.08 1.76
N VAL A 190 2.41 -11.68 0.74
CA VAL A 190 2.66 -11.07 -0.56
C VAL A 190 2.02 -11.86 -1.70
N ASN A 191 1.66 -11.18 -2.79
CA ASN A 191 0.97 -11.77 -3.93
C ASN A 191 1.93 -12.36 -4.98
N LYS A 192 3.17 -11.84 -5.04
CA LYS A 192 4.17 -12.28 -6.01
C LYS A 192 5.57 -11.95 -5.52
N VAL A 193 6.53 -12.83 -5.83
CA VAL A 193 7.97 -12.60 -5.65
C VAL A 193 8.65 -12.63 -7.00
N VAL A 194 9.56 -11.70 -7.24
CA VAL A 194 10.35 -11.57 -8.48
C VAL A 194 11.80 -11.21 -8.14
N PRO A 195 12.76 -11.44 -9.06
CA PRO A 195 14.10 -10.89 -8.88
C PRO A 195 14.09 -9.39 -8.66
N GLN A 196 14.98 -8.90 -7.80
CA GLN A 196 15.06 -7.45 -7.48
C GLN A 196 15.10 -6.57 -8.73
N ALA A 197 15.85 -6.96 -9.74
CA ALA A 197 15.99 -6.18 -10.98
C ALA A 197 14.70 -6.11 -11.80
N GLU A 198 13.76 -7.03 -11.61
CA GLU A 198 12.50 -7.13 -12.35
C GLU A 198 11.31 -6.51 -11.59
N LEU A 199 11.51 -6.06 -10.35
CA LEU A 199 10.43 -5.63 -9.46
C LEU A 199 9.55 -4.53 -10.08
N MET A 200 10.15 -3.46 -10.55
CA MET A 200 9.40 -2.33 -11.11
C MET A 200 8.71 -2.69 -12.43
N ASP A 201 9.35 -3.49 -13.28
CA ASP A 201 8.74 -3.95 -14.54
C ASP A 201 7.55 -4.87 -14.27
N ALA A 202 7.65 -5.75 -13.26
CA ALA A 202 6.53 -6.59 -12.84
C ALA A 202 5.34 -5.77 -12.30
N CYS A 203 5.61 -4.70 -11.52
CA CYS A 203 4.58 -3.78 -11.04
C CYS A 203 3.97 -2.95 -12.17
N MET A 204 4.77 -2.46 -13.11
CA MET A 204 4.29 -1.73 -14.30
C MET A 204 3.40 -2.63 -15.17
N THR A 205 3.81 -3.86 -15.45
CA THR A 205 3.00 -4.84 -16.20
C THR A 205 1.67 -5.12 -15.50
N MET A 206 1.68 -5.23 -14.17
CA MET A 206 0.44 -5.40 -13.40
C MET A 206 -0.44 -4.14 -13.47
N ALA A 207 0.14 -2.95 -13.36
CA ALA A 207 -0.58 -1.69 -13.49
C ALA A 207 -1.21 -1.54 -14.88
N GLU A 208 -0.50 -1.85 -15.96
CA GLU A 208 -1.04 -1.84 -17.33
C GLU A 208 -2.21 -2.82 -17.50
N LYS A 209 -2.11 -4.02 -16.90
CA LYS A 209 -3.21 -4.98 -16.89
C LYS A 209 -4.44 -4.43 -16.16
N LEU A 210 -4.27 -3.71 -15.05
CA LEU A 210 -5.36 -3.05 -14.34
C LEU A 210 -5.97 -1.91 -15.17
N LEU A 211 -5.14 -1.11 -15.85
CA LEU A 211 -5.59 -0.04 -16.72
C LEU A 211 -6.44 -0.53 -17.91
N SER A 212 -6.28 -1.78 -18.34
CA SER A 212 -7.11 -2.40 -19.38
C SER A 212 -8.51 -2.78 -18.92
N LYS A 213 -8.85 -2.59 -17.65
CA LYS A 213 -10.16 -2.92 -17.06
C LYS A 213 -10.91 -1.63 -16.71
N SER A 214 -12.22 -1.73 -16.46
CA SER A 214 -13.02 -0.61 -15.96
C SER A 214 -12.53 -0.16 -14.60
N SER A 215 -12.10 1.11 -14.49
CA SER A 215 -11.65 1.68 -13.21
C SER A 215 -12.78 1.76 -12.19
N TYR A 216 -13.98 2.07 -12.66
CA TYR A 216 -15.15 2.14 -11.80
C TYR A 216 -15.49 0.78 -11.21
N ALA A 217 -15.50 -0.27 -12.03
CA ALA A 217 -15.75 -1.63 -11.55
C ALA A 217 -14.69 -2.10 -10.53
N ILE A 218 -13.41 -1.81 -10.78
CA ILE A 218 -12.32 -2.11 -9.83
C ILE A 218 -12.53 -1.36 -8.52
N SER A 219 -12.84 -0.06 -8.56
CA SER A 219 -13.04 0.72 -7.33
C SER A 219 -14.24 0.23 -6.51
N MET A 220 -15.33 -0.18 -7.18
CA MET A 220 -16.48 -0.77 -6.50
C MET A 220 -16.15 -2.13 -5.89
N ALA A 221 -15.42 -3.00 -6.59
CA ALA A 221 -14.97 -4.28 -6.07
C ALA A 221 -14.04 -4.09 -4.84
N LYS A 222 -13.08 -3.13 -4.92
CA LYS A 222 -12.22 -2.77 -3.79
C LYS A 222 -13.05 -2.33 -2.58
N SER A 223 -13.99 -1.41 -2.77
CA SER A 223 -14.88 -0.93 -1.71
C SER A 223 -15.73 -2.05 -1.08
N CYS A 224 -16.28 -2.96 -1.91
CA CYS A 224 -17.04 -4.11 -1.41
C CYS A 224 -16.18 -5.07 -0.58
N ILE A 225 -14.95 -5.33 -1.03
CA ILE A 225 -14.02 -6.23 -0.30
C ILE A 225 -13.62 -5.57 1.04
N GLU A 226 -13.17 -4.32 1.03
CA GLU A 226 -12.71 -3.62 2.22
C GLU A 226 -13.82 -3.44 3.27
N THR A 227 -15.00 -2.98 2.84
CA THR A 227 -16.14 -2.77 3.74
C THR A 227 -16.76 -4.09 4.16
N GLY A 228 -16.89 -5.05 3.25
CA GLY A 228 -17.46 -6.36 3.52
C GLY A 228 -16.66 -7.17 4.52
N MET A 229 -15.32 -7.04 4.52
CA MET A 229 -14.45 -7.70 5.52
C MET A 229 -14.51 -7.04 6.90
N ASP A 230 -15.06 -5.84 7.01
CA ASP A 230 -15.23 -5.10 8.28
C ASP A 230 -16.66 -5.24 8.85
N THR A 231 -17.55 -6.01 8.19
CA THR A 231 -18.94 -6.22 8.63
C THR A 231 -19.33 -7.70 8.61
N ASP A 232 -20.59 -8.03 8.92
CA ASP A 232 -21.12 -9.39 8.76
C ASP A 232 -21.37 -9.73 7.28
N LEU A 233 -21.37 -11.02 6.96
CA LEU A 233 -21.50 -11.50 5.57
C LEU A 233 -22.76 -10.99 4.89
N SER A 234 -23.90 -10.94 5.59
CA SER A 234 -25.18 -10.50 4.99
C SER A 234 -25.10 -9.04 4.54
N SER A 235 -24.59 -8.17 5.42
CA SER A 235 -24.38 -6.75 5.10
C SER A 235 -23.38 -6.56 3.95
N GLY A 236 -22.31 -7.37 3.93
CA GLY A 236 -21.35 -7.37 2.82
C GLY A 236 -21.97 -7.75 1.49
N LEU A 237 -22.82 -8.79 1.45
CA LEU A 237 -23.55 -9.23 0.26
C LEU A 237 -24.59 -8.19 -0.21
N ASP A 238 -25.25 -7.50 0.70
CA ASP A 238 -26.18 -6.40 0.36
C ASP A 238 -25.45 -5.21 -0.26
N LEU A 239 -24.25 -4.88 0.27
CA LEU A 239 -23.37 -3.87 -0.33
C LEU A 239 -22.94 -4.27 -1.76
N GLU A 240 -22.54 -5.53 -1.94
CA GLU A 240 -22.16 -6.05 -3.26
C GLU A 240 -23.33 -5.97 -4.26
N ALA A 241 -24.54 -6.39 -3.85
CA ALA A 241 -25.74 -6.30 -4.67
C ALA A 241 -26.08 -4.85 -5.09
N THR A 242 -25.86 -3.90 -4.19
CA THR A 242 -26.04 -2.48 -4.50
C THR A 242 -24.94 -1.97 -5.45
N SER A 243 -23.70 -2.35 -5.20
CA SER A 243 -22.54 -1.90 -5.99
C SER A 243 -22.58 -2.45 -7.42
N ILE A 244 -22.99 -3.71 -7.61
CA ILE A 244 -23.13 -4.25 -8.97
C ILE A 244 -24.23 -3.53 -9.75
N ALA A 245 -25.33 -3.15 -9.13
CA ALA A 245 -26.38 -2.37 -9.77
C ALA A 245 -25.86 -1.01 -10.30
N LEU A 246 -24.97 -0.36 -9.54
CA LEU A 246 -24.31 0.87 -9.97
C LEU A 246 -23.40 0.63 -11.19
N THR A 247 -22.66 -0.47 -11.22
CA THR A 247 -21.81 -0.80 -12.39
C THR A 247 -22.62 -1.06 -13.66
N PHE A 248 -23.84 -1.57 -13.54
CA PHE A 248 -24.74 -1.80 -14.68
C PHE A 248 -25.19 -0.51 -15.39
N SER A 249 -25.10 0.65 -14.71
CA SER A 249 -25.41 1.96 -15.29
C SER A 249 -24.25 2.62 -16.05
N THR A 250 -23.09 1.96 -16.13
CA THR A 250 -21.88 2.55 -16.73
C THR A 250 -21.77 2.25 -18.23
N HIS A 251 -21.10 3.13 -18.97
CA HIS A 251 -20.72 2.91 -20.37
C HIS A 251 -19.77 1.70 -20.51
N ASP A 252 -18.81 1.56 -19.58
CA ASP A 252 -17.85 0.44 -19.58
C ASP A 252 -18.54 -0.93 -19.57
N LYS A 253 -19.64 -1.06 -18.80
CA LYS A 253 -20.45 -2.28 -18.79
C LYS A 253 -21.09 -2.56 -20.15
N ALA A 254 -21.68 -1.53 -20.76
CA ALA A 254 -22.36 -1.69 -22.05
C ALA A 254 -21.37 -2.11 -23.15
N GLU A 255 -20.20 -1.45 -23.20
CA GLU A 255 -19.14 -1.78 -24.15
C GLU A 255 -18.54 -3.17 -23.89
N GLY A 256 -18.20 -3.48 -22.63
CA GLY A 256 -17.59 -4.76 -22.27
C GLY A 256 -18.49 -5.96 -22.56
N MET A 257 -19.80 -5.85 -22.33
CA MET A 257 -20.75 -6.93 -22.66
C MET A 257 -21.02 -7.05 -24.16
N ALA A 258 -20.93 -5.94 -24.90
CA ALA A 258 -21.11 -5.97 -26.36
C ALA A 258 -19.88 -6.56 -27.08
N ALA A 259 -18.69 -6.42 -26.50
CA ALA A 259 -17.44 -6.95 -27.04
C ALA A 259 -17.23 -8.44 -26.77
N PHE A 260 -17.96 -9.03 -25.81
CA PHE A 260 -17.90 -10.44 -25.42
C PHE A 260 -18.90 -11.28 -26.21
#